data_8ce45a363e110f6a6411b06b241c6917
#
_entry.id   8ce45a363e110f6a6411b06b241c6917
#
_cell.length_a   1.000
_cell.length_b   1.000
_cell.length_c   1.000
_cell.angle_alpha   90.00
_cell.angle_beta   90.00
_cell.angle_gamma   90.00
#
_symmetry.space_group_name_H-M   'P 1'
#
loop_
_entity.id
_entity.type
_entity.pdbx_description
1 polymer ?
#
loop_
_entity_poly.entity_id
_entity_poly.type
_entity_poly.pdbx_seq_one_letter_code
_entity_poly.pdbx_strand_id
1 'polypeptide(L)'
;MINRSRLIVAVAAAVVLAIAGCGGEDAPSQNNDSTPPSEASIKRAYTMKCSLCHGSDGKLMASKAPDLSQSTMDLESRIALITYGKGTMPPQKGILDAATIRGIAEYIENFRELK
;
A
#
# COMPACT_ATOMS: atom_id res chain seq x y z
N MET A 1 44.38 28.43 -43.59
CA MET A 1 44.35 28.69 -42.14
C MET A 1 42.94 28.30 -41.59
N ILE A 2 42.83 27.19 -40.97
CA ILE A 2 41.55 26.73 -40.42
C ILE A 2 41.32 27.43 -39.09
N ASN A 3 40.26 28.23 -39.03
CA ASN A 3 39.93 29.07 -37.89
C ASN A 3 39.51 28.20 -36.68
N ARG A 4 40.38 28.13 -35.69
CA ARG A 4 40.22 27.34 -34.46
C ARG A 4 38.93 27.68 -33.68
N SER A 5 38.37 28.87 -33.91
CA SER A 5 37.11 29.28 -33.26
C SER A 5 35.84 28.56 -33.79
N ARG A 6 35.89 28.03 -35.03
CA ARG A 6 34.73 27.32 -35.60
C ARG A 6 34.67 25.83 -35.18
N LEU A 7 35.80 25.28 -34.72
CA LEU A 7 35.86 23.90 -34.29
C LEU A 7 35.30 23.69 -32.86
N ILE A 8 35.34 24.74 -32.04
CA ILE A 8 34.90 24.65 -30.63
C ILE A 8 33.38 24.70 -30.53
N VAL A 9 32.69 25.34 -31.46
CA VAL A 9 31.23 25.48 -31.48
C VAL A 9 30.53 24.18 -31.95
N ALA A 10 31.22 23.39 -32.77
CA ALA A 10 30.64 22.14 -33.31
C ALA A 10 30.69 20.94 -32.33
N VAL A 11 31.55 21.02 -31.31
CA VAL A 11 31.69 19.93 -30.32
C VAL A 11 30.76 20.13 -29.12
N ALA A 12 30.27 21.35 -28.86
CA ALA A 12 29.36 21.65 -27.75
C ALA A 12 27.90 21.26 -28.03
N ALA A 13 27.52 20.96 -29.27
CA ALA A 13 26.14 20.63 -29.64
C ALA A 13 25.81 19.11 -29.60
N ALA A 14 26.80 18.25 -29.35
CA ALA A 14 26.60 16.78 -29.40
C ALA A 14 26.50 16.08 -28.05
N VAL A 15 26.55 16.79 -26.92
CA VAL A 15 26.60 16.18 -25.57
C VAL A 15 25.29 16.34 -24.80
N VAL A 16 24.24 16.94 -25.35
CA VAL A 16 22.97 17.22 -24.61
C VAL A 16 21.87 16.19 -24.87
N LEU A 17 22.12 15.07 -25.53
CA LEU A 17 21.05 14.12 -25.89
C LEU A 17 21.27 12.70 -25.35
N ALA A 18 21.68 12.52 -24.09
CA ALA A 18 21.79 11.19 -23.51
C ALA A 18 21.50 11.15 -22.00
N ILE A 19 20.50 11.87 -21.50
CA ILE A 19 19.87 11.63 -20.21
C ILE A 19 18.35 11.64 -20.36
N ALA A 20 17.87 10.72 -21.19
CA ALA A 20 16.47 10.39 -21.24
C ALA A 20 16.28 9.06 -20.49
N GLY A 21 15.79 9.14 -19.26
CA GLY A 21 14.93 8.12 -18.72
C GLY A 21 15.58 7.02 -17.92
N CYS A 22 15.58 7.17 -16.64
CA CYS A 22 15.20 6.16 -15.65
C CYS A 22 14.73 6.91 -14.41
N GLY A 23 13.59 7.52 -14.52
CA GLY A 23 12.80 8.04 -13.41
C GLY A 23 11.56 7.19 -13.29
N GLY A 24 11.70 5.97 -12.81
CA GLY A 24 10.61 5.24 -12.23
C GLY A 24 10.38 5.76 -10.82
N GLU A 25 9.82 6.95 -10.69
CA GLU A 25 9.24 7.41 -9.44
C GLU A 25 7.88 6.74 -9.37
N ASP A 26 7.83 5.58 -8.70
CA ASP A 26 6.61 5.07 -8.10
C ASP A 26 6.21 6.03 -6.98
N ALA A 27 5.69 7.19 -7.36
CA ALA A 27 4.92 8.01 -6.45
C ALA A 27 3.74 7.17 -5.98
N PRO A 28 3.39 7.16 -4.68
CA PRO A 28 2.19 6.51 -4.22
C PRO A 28 1.01 7.12 -4.97
N SER A 29 0.48 6.38 -5.93
CA SER A 29 -0.68 6.77 -6.71
C SER A 29 -1.84 6.91 -5.73
N GLN A 30 -2.15 8.14 -5.35
CA GLN A 30 -3.44 8.48 -4.77
C GLN A 30 -4.46 8.42 -5.90
N ASN A 31 -4.81 7.20 -6.27
CA ASN A 31 -5.90 6.97 -7.18
C ASN A 31 -7.20 7.36 -6.45
N ASN A 32 -7.63 8.60 -6.66
CA ASN A 32 -9.04 9.01 -6.48
C ASN A 32 -9.89 8.40 -7.62
N ASP A 33 -9.57 7.19 -8.04
CA ASP A 33 -10.41 6.43 -8.91
C ASP A 33 -11.54 5.83 -8.05
N SER A 34 -12.78 6.11 -8.41
CA SER A 34 -13.99 5.60 -7.75
C SER A 34 -14.17 4.08 -7.90
N THR A 35 -13.19 3.38 -8.45
CA THR A 35 -13.16 1.94 -8.59
C THR A 35 -12.87 1.29 -7.23
N PRO A 36 -13.71 0.38 -6.75
CA PRO A 36 -13.43 -0.36 -5.52
C PRO A 36 -12.07 -1.06 -5.60
N PRO A 37 -11.31 -1.12 -4.50
CA PRO A 37 -10.01 -1.80 -4.50
C PRO A 37 -10.18 -3.27 -4.85
N SER A 38 -9.27 -3.80 -5.68
CA SER A 38 -9.29 -5.21 -6.06
C SER A 38 -8.96 -6.12 -4.87
N GLU A 39 -9.43 -7.38 -4.91
CA GLU A 39 -9.10 -8.38 -3.89
C GLU A 39 -7.58 -8.52 -3.68
N ALA A 40 -6.81 -8.50 -4.77
CA ALA A 40 -5.35 -8.57 -4.71
C ALA A 40 -4.74 -7.37 -3.98
N SER A 41 -5.28 -6.16 -4.17
CA SER A 41 -4.83 -4.96 -3.46
C SER A 41 -5.20 -5.01 -1.98
N ILE A 42 -6.40 -5.49 -1.64
CA ILE A 42 -6.85 -5.70 -0.26
C ILE A 42 -5.96 -6.71 0.46
N LYS A 43 -5.71 -7.86 -0.14
CA LYS A 43 -4.82 -8.89 0.41
C LYS A 43 -3.41 -8.34 0.65
N ARG A 44 -2.89 -7.56 -0.28
CA ARG A 44 -1.58 -6.89 -0.13
C ARG A 44 -1.60 -5.90 1.03
N ALA A 45 -2.62 -5.05 1.14
CA ALA A 45 -2.77 -4.09 2.23
C ALA A 45 -2.84 -4.80 3.59
N TYR A 46 -3.62 -5.89 3.71
CA TYR A 46 -3.67 -6.73 4.90
C TYR A 46 -2.28 -7.29 5.24
N THR A 47 -1.60 -7.88 4.25
CA THR A 47 -0.26 -8.46 4.44
C THR A 47 0.73 -7.42 4.96
N MET A 48 0.71 -6.21 4.43
CA MET A 48 1.66 -5.17 4.81
C MET A 48 1.34 -4.48 6.14
N LYS A 49 0.08 -4.38 6.53
CA LYS A 49 -0.36 -3.56 7.67
C LYS A 49 -0.84 -4.37 8.87
N CYS A 50 -1.30 -5.60 8.66
CA CYS A 50 -2.01 -6.38 9.68
C CYS A 50 -1.29 -7.68 10.04
N SER A 51 -0.68 -8.36 9.05
CA SER A 51 -0.17 -9.72 9.21
C SER A 51 0.99 -9.85 10.19
N LEU A 52 1.73 -8.78 10.46
CA LEU A 52 2.83 -8.80 11.44
C LEU A 52 2.33 -9.18 12.85
N CYS A 53 1.13 -8.73 13.21
CA CYS A 53 0.52 -9.05 14.50
C CYS A 53 -0.53 -10.15 14.41
N HIS A 54 -1.30 -10.20 13.31
CA HIS A 54 -2.42 -11.12 13.15
C HIS A 54 -2.10 -12.39 12.35
N GLY A 55 -0.96 -12.41 11.63
CA GLY A 55 -0.61 -13.51 10.73
C GLY A 55 -1.35 -13.44 9.39
N SER A 56 -0.89 -14.23 8.42
CA SER A 56 -1.51 -14.31 7.09
C SER A 56 -2.89 -14.99 7.11
N ASP A 57 -3.18 -15.78 8.14
CA ASP A 57 -4.41 -16.53 8.37
C ASP A 57 -5.23 -15.99 9.54
N GLY A 58 -4.81 -14.87 10.14
CA GLY A 58 -5.47 -14.21 11.26
C GLY A 58 -5.26 -14.87 12.63
N LYS A 59 -4.40 -15.89 12.75
CA LYS A 59 -4.22 -16.71 13.96
C LYS A 59 -2.95 -16.42 14.75
N LEU A 60 -2.07 -15.55 14.26
CA LEU A 60 -0.88 -15.12 14.98
C LEU A 60 -1.24 -14.07 16.01
N MET A 61 -1.22 -14.41 17.26
CA MET A 61 -1.60 -13.52 18.38
C MET A 61 -0.40 -12.71 18.90
N ALA A 62 0.44 -12.15 18.00
CA ALA A 62 1.57 -11.32 18.40
C ALA A 62 1.10 -10.00 19.02
N SER A 63 1.87 -9.45 19.96
CA SER A 63 1.57 -8.18 20.64
C SER A 63 0.16 -8.11 21.27
N LYS A 64 -0.36 -9.24 21.76
CA LYS A 64 -1.72 -9.39 22.31
C LYS A 64 -2.84 -9.18 21.27
N ALA A 65 -2.54 -9.32 19.99
CA ALA A 65 -3.56 -9.31 18.95
C ALA A 65 -4.51 -10.50 19.13
N PRO A 66 -5.82 -10.34 18.95
CA PRO A 66 -6.76 -11.45 19.04
C PRO A 66 -6.64 -12.37 17.81
N ASP A 67 -7.04 -13.62 17.96
CA ASP A 67 -7.27 -14.55 16.85
C ASP A 67 -8.48 -14.09 16.04
N LEU A 68 -8.24 -13.62 14.82
CA LEU A 68 -9.29 -13.08 13.95
C LEU A 68 -10.26 -14.17 13.45
N SER A 69 -9.82 -15.43 13.40
CA SER A 69 -10.68 -16.54 12.99
C SER A 69 -11.78 -16.84 14.01
N GLN A 70 -11.61 -16.39 15.26
CA GLN A 70 -12.58 -16.52 16.33
C GLN A 70 -13.45 -15.27 16.51
N SER A 71 -13.18 -14.20 15.78
CA SER A 71 -13.89 -12.93 15.94
C SER A 71 -15.37 -13.07 15.59
N THR A 72 -16.26 -12.63 16.48
CA THR A 72 -17.71 -12.52 16.25
C THR A 72 -18.15 -11.09 15.96
N MET A 73 -17.19 -10.19 15.78
CA MET A 73 -17.45 -8.78 15.54
C MET A 73 -18.17 -8.58 14.20
N ASP A 74 -19.19 -7.74 14.18
CA ASP A 74 -19.86 -7.33 12.96
C ASP A 74 -18.98 -6.44 12.08
N LEU A 75 -19.36 -6.27 10.81
CA LEU A 75 -18.56 -5.56 9.82
C LEU A 75 -18.31 -4.10 10.21
N GLU A 76 -19.33 -3.38 10.65
CA GLU A 76 -19.19 -1.93 10.93
C GLU A 76 -18.34 -1.70 12.19
N SER A 77 -18.48 -2.52 13.21
CA SER A 77 -17.63 -2.50 14.39
C SER A 77 -16.17 -2.80 14.03
N ARG A 78 -15.94 -3.71 13.10
CA ARG A 78 -14.60 -4.05 12.59
C ARG A 78 -13.99 -2.91 11.79
N ILE A 79 -14.77 -2.27 10.92
CA ILE A 79 -14.34 -1.07 10.18
C ILE A 79 -13.95 0.04 11.17
N ALA A 80 -14.76 0.30 12.18
CA ALA A 80 -14.46 1.31 13.19
C ALA A 80 -13.17 0.97 13.96
N LEU A 81 -12.99 -0.31 14.36
CA LEU A 81 -11.79 -0.77 15.05
C LEU A 81 -10.53 -0.60 14.20
N ILE A 82 -10.56 -0.97 12.92
CA ILE A 82 -9.43 -0.79 12.00
C ILE A 82 -9.14 0.71 11.79
N THR A 83 -10.18 1.51 11.65
CA THR A 83 -10.07 2.96 11.42
C THR A 83 -9.39 3.66 12.58
N TYR A 84 -9.82 3.40 13.81
CA TYR A 84 -9.40 4.14 14.99
C TYR A 84 -8.39 3.42 15.87
N GLY A 85 -8.16 2.14 15.66
CA GLY A 85 -7.31 1.31 16.48
C GLY A 85 -7.88 1.04 17.87
N LYS A 86 -7.20 0.18 18.65
CA LYS A 86 -7.51 -0.06 20.07
C LYS A 86 -6.31 -0.69 20.78
N GLY A 87 -5.93 -0.12 21.92
CA GLY A 87 -4.80 -0.65 22.70
C GLY A 87 -3.49 -0.61 21.91
N THR A 88 -2.89 -1.77 21.66
CA THR A 88 -1.66 -1.90 20.85
C THR A 88 -1.90 -1.87 19.35
N MET A 89 -3.14 -1.99 18.89
CA MET A 89 -3.48 -1.91 17.47
C MET A 89 -3.51 -0.44 17.01
N PRO A 90 -2.62 -0.04 16.09
CA PRO A 90 -2.58 1.34 15.62
C PRO A 90 -3.78 1.66 14.71
N PRO A 91 -4.24 2.94 14.69
CA PRO A 91 -5.27 3.37 13.76
C PRO A 91 -4.77 3.37 12.32
N GLN A 92 -5.62 3.01 11.38
CA GLN A 92 -5.32 3.04 9.95
C GLN A 92 -5.90 4.27 9.23
N LYS A 93 -6.68 5.10 9.94
CA LYS A 93 -7.19 6.37 9.42
C LYS A 93 -6.04 7.28 8.96
N GLY A 94 -6.12 7.78 7.72
CA GLY A 94 -5.06 8.60 7.13
C GLY A 94 -3.87 7.83 6.56
N ILE A 95 -3.80 6.50 6.78
CA ILE A 95 -2.81 5.59 6.20
C ILE A 95 -3.43 4.80 5.04
N LEU A 96 -4.65 4.33 5.26
CA LEU A 96 -5.47 3.64 4.27
C LEU A 96 -6.74 4.46 4.00
N ASP A 97 -7.23 4.43 2.76
CA ASP A 97 -8.52 5.00 2.40
C ASP A 97 -9.68 4.15 2.96
N ALA A 98 -10.88 4.74 3.00
CA ALA A 98 -12.06 4.10 3.58
C ALA A 98 -12.49 2.83 2.82
N ALA A 99 -12.31 2.79 1.50
CA ALA A 99 -12.65 1.62 0.69
C ALA A 99 -11.71 0.45 0.97
N THR A 100 -10.42 0.73 1.12
CA THR A 100 -9.41 -0.27 1.52
C THR A 100 -9.66 -0.78 2.93
N ILE A 101 -9.98 0.09 3.90
CA ILE A 101 -10.32 -0.33 5.27
C ILE A 101 -11.54 -1.25 5.27
N ARG A 102 -12.62 -0.90 4.54
CA ARG A 102 -13.79 -1.75 4.39
C ARG A 102 -13.43 -3.10 3.76
N GLY A 103 -12.67 -3.09 2.66
CA GLY A 103 -12.24 -4.31 2.01
C GLY A 103 -11.42 -5.22 2.92
N ILE A 104 -10.53 -4.68 3.75
CA ILE A 104 -9.80 -5.47 4.76
C ILE A 104 -10.76 -6.04 5.81
N ALA A 105 -11.73 -5.26 6.28
CA ALA A 105 -12.72 -5.73 7.25
C ALA A 105 -13.57 -6.89 6.69
N GLU A 106 -13.91 -6.86 5.42
CA GLU A 106 -14.58 -7.94 4.69
C GLU A 106 -13.66 -9.15 4.47
N TYR A 107 -12.41 -8.91 4.05
CA TYR A 107 -11.42 -9.96 3.82
C TYR A 107 -11.18 -10.83 5.07
N ILE A 108 -11.21 -10.24 6.26
CA ILE A 108 -11.04 -10.95 7.54
C ILE A 108 -12.12 -12.01 7.78
N GLU A 109 -13.34 -11.86 7.19
CA GLU A 109 -14.37 -12.88 7.28
C GLU A 109 -13.92 -14.24 6.75
N ASN A 110 -13.08 -14.25 5.72
CA ASN A 110 -12.57 -15.49 5.12
C ASN A 110 -11.79 -16.34 6.13
N PHE A 111 -11.21 -15.73 7.18
CA PHE A 111 -10.48 -16.49 8.20
C PHE A 111 -11.37 -17.35 9.08
N ARG A 112 -12.68 -17.06 9.18
CA ARG A 112 -13.66 -17.86 9.90
C ARG A 112 -14.02 -19.15 9.18
N GLU A 113 -13.98 -19.14 7.85
CA GLU A 113 -14.36 -20.25 6.99
C GLU A 113 -13.25 -21.30 6.88
N LEU A 114 -12.03 -20.96 7.28
CA LEU A 114 -10.86 -21.86 7.24
C LEU A 114 -10.74 -22.77 8.50
N LYS A 115 -11.86 -23.12 9.11
CA LYS A 115 -11.89 -24.05 10.25
C LYS A 115 -12.00 -25.50 9.81
#